data_63b78169f7aff06f412aa95e41165610
#
_entry.id   63b78169f7aff06f412aa95e41165610
#
_cell.length_a   1.000
_cell.length_b   1.000
_cell.length_c   1.000
_cell.angle_alpha   90.00
_cell.angle_beta   90.00
_cell.angle_gamma   90.00
#
_symmetry.space_group_name_H-M   'P 1'
#
loop_
_entity.id
_entity.type
_entity.pdbx_description
1 polymer ?
#
loop_
_entity_poly.entity_id
_entity_poly.type
_entity_poly.pdbx_seq_one_letter_code
_entity_poly.pdbx_strand_id
1 'polypeptide(L)'
;YLMDNTLEENTFYGFLSPKFKDKTGLSSGQVYEFLEKNKDASVCTFSPFFDQSAIFINVFEQSNAVHPGTINFYKELFGILDLGIDISTMCMHSLNTVYCNYFVAKPAFWRVWFAHCELIFNIAETEKSKLSVDLNATVPHDYSQAPLKVFVIERIVSLLLSLNDWGVKPYSVNINSFALKNLIDRKGELYILDSLKIAYHLSGDVDYLKLFLERRKSFFSYD
;
A
#
# COMPACT_ATOMS: atom_id res chain seq x y z
N TYR A 1 4.31 17.87 -12.88
CA TYR A 1 4.93 18.83 -11.95
C TYR A 1 6.28 18.34 -11.43
N LEU A 2 6.34 17.16 -10.78
CA LEU A 2 7.57 16.63 -10.16
C LEU A 2 8.67 16.33 -11.19
N MET A 3 8.30 15.95 -12.41
CA MET A 3 9.26 15.65 -13.49
C MET A 3 9.75 16.91 -14.22
N ASP A 4 8.94 17.97 -14.23
CA ASP A 4 9.20 19.17 -15.05
C ASP A 4 9.80 20.33 -14.24
N ASN A 5 9.96 20.16 -12.94
CA ASN A 5 10.45 21.20 -12.05
C ASN A 5 11.68 20.75 -11.27
N THR A 6 12.57 21.69 -10.97
CA THR A 6 13.65 21.46 -10.02
C THR A 6 13.07 21.36 -8.62
N LEU A 7 13.28 20.22 -7.96
CA LEU A 7 12.76 19.96 -6.62
C LEU A 7 13.83 20.23 -5.57
N GLU A 8 13.42 20.77 -4.44
CA GLU A 8 14.27 20.91 -3.26
C GLU A 8 14.33 19.58 -2.51
N GLU A 9 15.52 18.97 -2.41
CA GLU A 9 15.75 17.61 -1.91
C GLU A 9 15.20 17.34 -0.49
N ASN A 10 15.12 18.35 0.35
CA ASN A 10 14.62 18.22 1.72
C ASN A 10 13.16 18.65 1.90
N THR A 11 12.50 19.03 0.82
CA THR A 11 11.10 19.46 0.85
C THR A 11 10.18 18.29 0.57
N PHE A 12 9.07 18.22 1.31
CA PHE A 12 8.02 17.25 1.11
C PHE A 12 7.10 17.66 -0.06
N TYR A 13 6.81 16.70 -0.91
CA TYR A 13 5.84 16.81 -2.00
C TYR A 13 4.76 15.74 -1.86
N GLY A 14 3.51 16.07 -2.14
CA GLY A 14 2.40 15.12 -2.02
C GLY A 14 1.20 15.52 -2.89
N PHE A 15 0.49 14.50 -3.39
CA PHE A 15 -0.70 14.65 -4.23
C PHE A 15 -1.81 13.81 -3.62
N LEU A 16 -2.67 14.44 -2.84
CA LEU A 16 -3.76 13.78 -2.14
C LEU A 16 -5.06 14.00 -2.92
N SER A 17 -5.83 12.93 -3.10
CA SER A 17 -7.08 13.00 -3.86
C SER A 17 -8.15 13.86 -3.16
N PRO A 18 -9.17 14.35 -3.88
CA PRO A 18 -10.30 15.07 -3.26
C PRO A 18 -11.03 14.26 -2.19
N LYS A 19 -10.99 12.92 -2.26
CA LYS A 19 -11.58 12.01 -1.25
C LYS A 19 -10.70 11.82 0.00
N PHE A 20 -9.54 12.47 0.09
CA PHE A 20 -8.60 12.28 1.20
C PHE A 20 -9.24 12.54 2.56
N LYS A 21 -9.88 13.69 2.72
CA LYS A 21 -10.54 14.06 3.97
C LYS A 21 -11.65 13.08 4.35
N ASP A 22 -12.43 12.63 3.39
CA ASP A 22 -13.54 11.70 3.63
C ASP A 22 -13.05 10.32 4.08
N LYS A 23 -11.91 9.87 3.51
CA LYS A 23 -11.32 8.56 3.83
C LYS A 23 -10.46 8.57 5.09
N THR A 24 -9.82 9.67 5.42
CA THR A 24 -8.88 9.75 6.54
C THR A 24 -9.41 10.55 7.74
N GLY A 25 -10.37 11.43 7.52
CA GLY A 25 -10.85 12.40 8.50
C GLY A 25 -9.87 13.56 8.75
N LEU A 26 -8.76 13.62 8.00
CA LEU A 26 -7.69 14.60 8.22
C LEU A 26 -7.93 15.88 7.43
N SER A 27 -7.68 17.01 8.07
CA SER A 27 -7.58 18.32 7.42
C SER A 27 -6.16 18.57 6.90
N SER A 28 -6.00 19.49 5.96
CA SER A 28 -4.69 19.94 5.47
C SER A 28 -3.78 20.47 6.58
N GLY A 29 -4.36 21.16 7.58
CA GLY A 29 -3.61 21.66 8.74
C GLY A 29 -3.00 20.53 9.58
N GLN A 30 -3.75 19.44 9.82
CA GLN A 30 -3.23 18.27 10.54
C GLN A 30 -2.12 17.55 9.75
N VAL A 31 -2.27 17.45 8.42
CA VAL A 31 -1.21 16.91 7.55
C VAL A 31 0.05 17.77 7.67
N TYR A 32 -0.09 19.09 7.52
CA TYR A 32 1.04 20.01 7.62
C TYR A 32 1.74 19.93 8.98
N GLU A 33 0.98 19.96 10.07
CA GLU A 33 1.51 19.82 11.43
C GLU A 33 2.28 18.51 11.62
N PHE A 34 1.79 17.42 11.05
CA PHE A 34 2.47 16.13 11.10
C PHE A 34 3.79 16.14 10.32
N LEU A 35 3.81 16.72 9.13
CA LEU A 35 5.02 16.86 8.33
C LEU A 35 6.08 17.72 9.04
N GLU A 36 5.66 18.83 9.66
CA GLU A 36 6.55 19.70 10.43
C GLU A 36 7.21 19.00 11.62
N LYS A 37 6.49 18.10 12.30
CA LYS A 37 6.99 17.28 13.40
C LYS A 37 7.92 16.15 12.95
N ASN A 38 7.90 15.79 11.68
CA ASN A 38 8.61 14.64 11.12
C ASN A 38 9.52 15.03 9.94
N LYS A 39 10.18 16.19 10.02
CA LYS A 39 11.04 16.70 8.93
C LYS A 39 12.18 15.77 8.54
N ASP A 40 12.64 14.94 9.48
CA ASP A 40 13.73 13.99 9.25
C ASP A 40 13.28 12.75 8.45
N ALA A 41 11.96 12.48 8.37
CA ALA A 41 11.44 11.39 7.56
C ALA A 41 11.68 11.62 6.06
N SER A 42 11.81 10.54 5.31
CA SER A 42 11.79 10.60 3.85
C SER A 42 10.38 10.45 3.29
N VAL A 43 9.51 9.71 4.00
CA VAL A 43 8.13 9.45 3.60
C VAL A 43 7.21 9.56 4.82
N CYS A 44 6.14 10.31 4.68
CA CYS A 44 5.03 10.36 5.63
C CYS A 44 3.80 9.73 4.99
N THR A 45 3.15 8.78 5.67
CA THR A 45 2.00 8.07 5.13
C THR A 45 0.73 8.36 5.92
N PHE A 46 -0.41 8.42 5.21
CA PHE A 46 -1.73 8.71 5.76
C PHE A 46 -2.72 7.64 5.32
N SER A 47 -2.28 6.38 5.37
CA SER A 47 -3.03 5.24 4.85
C SER A 47 -4.36 5.06 5.58
N PRO A 48 -5.51 5.04 4.88
CA PRO A 48 -6.77 4.56 5.44
C PRO A 48 -6.77 3.01 5.49
N PHE A 49 -7.87 2.43 5.96
CA PHE A 49 -8.15 0.99 5.86
C PHE A 49 -7.19 0.11 6.67
N PHE A 50 -6.98 0.49 7.93
CA PHE A 50 -6.17 -0.30 8.85
C PHE A 50 -6.63 -1.76 8.97
N ASP A 51 -7.94 -2.01 8.92
CA ASP A 51 -8.53 -3.34 8.90
C ASP A 51 -7.96 -4.20 7.76
N GLN A 52 -7.79 -3.63 6.56
CA GLN A 52 -7.18 -4.33 5.43
C GLN A 52 -5.69 -4.60 5.67
N SER A 53 -4.96 -3.60 6.18
CA SER A 53 -3.56 -3.78 6.56
C SER A 53 -3.38 -4.86 7.62
N ALA A 54 -4.30 -4.97 8.57
CA ALA A 54 -4.20 -5.92 9.68
C ALA A 54 -4.49 -7.36 9.26
N ILE A 55 -5.52 -7.59 8.42
CA ILE A 55 -6.02 -8.93 8.08
C ILE A 55 -5.16 -9.60 7.00
N PHE A 56 -4.82 -8.88 5.94
CA PHE A 56 -4.07 -9.44 4.81
C PHE A 56 -2.58 -9.47 5.11
N ILE A 57 -1.87 -10.49 4.58
CA ILE A 57 -0.43 -10.59 4.78
C ILE A 57 0.31 -9.46 4.05
N ASN A 58 -0.23 -9.02 2.90
CA ASN A 58 0.27 -7.89 2.12
C ASN A 58 -0.83 -7.31 1.21
N VAL A 59 -0.50 -6.21 0.54
CA VAL A 59 -1.43 -5.52 -0.38
C VAL A 59 -1.76 -6.34 -1.64
N PHE A 60 -0.96 -7.32 -2.00
CA PHE A 60 -1.18 -8.17 -3.18
C PHE A 60 -2.21 -9.26 -2.88
N GLU A 61 -2.15 -9.86 -1.69
CA GLU A 61 -3.20 -10.77 -1.21
C GLU A 61 -4.54 -10.03 -1.09
N GLN A 62 -4.53 -8.82 -0.53
CA GLN A 62 -5.71 -7.98 -0.45
C GLN A 62 -6.28 -7.67 -1.84
N SER A 63 -5.42 -7.33 -2.80
CA SER A 63 -5.82 -7.11 -4.19
C SER A 63 -6.51 -8.34 -4.78
N ASN A 64 -5.94 -9.52 -4.56
CA ASN A 64 -6.49 -10.77 -5.06
C ASN A 64 -7.84 -11.15 -4.41
N ALA A 65 -8.07 -10.74 -3.17
CA ALA A 65 -9.36 -10.95 -2.50
C ALA A 65 -10.46 -10.06 -3.10
N VAL A 66 -10.12 -8.84 -3.53
CA VAL A 66 -11.06 -7.89 -4.17
C VAL A 66 -11.18 -8.15 -5.67
N HIS A 67 -10.09 -8.54 -6.33
CA HIS A 67 -10.00 -8.80 -7.77
C HIS A 67 -9.36 -10.19 -7.98
N PRO A 68 -10.14 -11.28 -7.96
CA PRO A 68 -9.60 -12.64 -8.05
C PRO A 68 -8.75 -12.86 -9.31
N GLY A 69 -7.60 -13.54 -9.13
CA GLY A 69 -6.63 -13.82 -10.18
C GLY A 69 -5.47 -12.84 -10.27
N THR A 70 -5.52 -11.70 -9.58
CA THR A 70 -4.47 -10.68 -9.64
C THR A 70 -3.14 -11.14 -9.00
N ILE A 71 -3.14 -12.14 -8.12
CA ILE A 71 -1.91 -12.65 -7.52
C ILE A 71 -0.94 -13.22 -8.56
N ASN A 72 -1.46 -13.95 -9.54
CA ASN A 72 -0.64 -14.52 -10.63
C ASN A 72 -0.11 -13.43 -11.56
N PHE A 73 -0.94 -12.42 -11.80
CA PHE A 73 -0.55 -11.23 -12.54
C PHE A 73 0.63 -10.50 -11.86
N TYR A 74 0.58 -10.27 -10.54
CA TYR A 74 1.71 -9.64 -9.83
C TYR A 74 2.99 -10.48 -9.87
N LYS A 75 2.88 -11.82 -9.79
CA LYS A 75 4.05 -12.70 -9.91
C LYS A 75 4.71 -12.58 -11.28
N GLU A 76 3.91 -12.55 -12.35
CA GLU A 76 4.40 -12.35 -13.72
C GLU A 76 5.05 -10.98 -13.89
N LEU A 77 4.38 -9.91 -13.46
CA LEU A 77 4.87 -8.55 -13.54
C LEU A 77 6.22 -8.38 -12.81
N PHE A 78 6.31 -8.86 -11.58
CA PHE A 78 7.54 -8.69 -10.78
C PHE A 78 8.66 -9.60 -11.25
N GLY A 79 8.36 -10.73 -11.90
CA GLY A 79 9.33 -11.54 -12.62
C GLY A 79 9.92 -10.80 -13.82
N ILE A 80 9.10 -10.10 -14.59
CA ILE A 80 9.56 -9.29 -15.75
C ILE A 80 10.39 -8.08 -15.28
N LEU A 81 10.00 -7.45 -14.17
CA LEU A 81 10.74 -6.33 -13.60
C LEU A 81 12.01 -6.76 -12.85
N ASP A 82 12.32 -8.06 -12.81
CA ASP A 82 13.48 -8.66 -12.15
C ASP A 82 13.70 -8.17 -10.70
N LEU A 83 12.62 -8.02 -9.97
CA LEU A 83 12.67 -7.49 -8.61
C LEU A 83 13.14 -8.53 -7.58
N GLY A 84 13.26 -9.81 -7.96
CA GLY A 84 13.69 -10.90 -7.08
C GLY A 84 12.76 -11.14 -5.88
N ILE A 85 11.47 -10.78 -5.99
CA ILE A 85 10.51 -10.75 -4.89
C ILE A 85 9.55 -11.92 -4.98
N ASP A 86 9.41 -12.68 -3.90
CA ASP A 86 8.30 -13.59 -3.72
C ASP A 86 7.18 -12.92 -2.89
N ILE A 87 6.16 -12.41 -3.59
CA ILE A 87 5.02 -11.76 -2.95
C ILE A 87 4.19 -12.70 -2.07
N SER A 88 4.35 -14.02 -2.22
CA SER A 88 3.61 -14.99 -1.39
C SER A 88 4.16 -15.08 0.04
N THR A 89 5.44 -14.74 0.22
CA THR A 89 6.12 -14.74 1.52
C THR A 89 6.29 -13.34 2.12
N MET A 90 6.06 -12.30 1.32
CA MET A 90 6.20 -10.91 1.77
C MET A 90 5.16 -10.56 2.82
N CYS A 91 5.61 -10.18 4.02
CA CYS A 91 4.75 -9.73 5.11
C CYS A 91 4.80 -8.21 5.25
N MET A 92 3.66 -7.56 5.04
CA MET A 92 3.48 -6.12 5.21
C MET A 92 2.59 -5.83 6.42
N HIS A 93 2.81 -4.71 7.09
CA HIS A 93 2.07 -4.26 8.27
C HIS A 93 1.67 -2.78 8.13
N SER A 94 0.91 -2.25 9.08
CA SER A 94 0.37 -0.88 9.00
C SER A 94 1.43 0.21 8.83
N LEU A 95 2.68 -0.03 9.25
CA LEU A 95 3.74 0.97 9.15
C LEU A 95 4.34 1.09 7.74
N ASN A 96 4.14 0.09 6.87
CA ASN A 96 4.65 0.10 5.49
C ASN A 96 3.56 -0.15 4.42
N THR A 97 2.29 -0.22 4.82
CA THR A 97 1.15 -0.39 3.91
C THR A 97 0.47 0.94 3.64
N VAL A 98 0.32 1.29 2.36
CA VAL A 98 -0.32 2.53 1.94
C VAL A 98 -1.42 2.24 0.92
N TYR A 99 -2.65 2.60 1.26
CA TYR A 99 -3.79 2.58 0.35
C TYR A 99 -4.08 3.97 -0.21
N CYS A 100 -4.68 4.03 -1.39
CA CYS A 100 -5.10 5.26 -2.06
C CYS A 100 -3.95 6.21 -2.45
N ASN A 101 -2.69 5.75 -2.42
CA ASN A 101 -1.50 6.59 -2.61
C ASN A 101 -1.45 7.80 -1.66
N TYR A 102 -1.98 7.64 -0.43
CA TYR A 102 -1.97 8.72 0.56
C TYR A 102 -0.63 8.77 1.28
N PHE A 103 0.35 9.32 0.60
CA PHE A 103 1.68 9.60 1.13
C PHE A 103 2.21 10.95 0.65
N VAL A 104 3.15 11.48 1.41
CA VAL A 104 3.91 12.69 1.10
C VAL A 104 5.37 12.33 1.30
N ALA A 105 6.22 12.62 0.32
CA ALA A 105 7.59 12.17 0.35
C ALA A 105 8.58 13.22 -0.19
N LYS A 106 9.85 13.05 0.17
CA LYS A 106 10.97 13.80 -0.41
C LYS A 106 11.30 13.31 -1.82
N PRO A 107 11.97 14.13 -2.65
CA PRO A 107 12.24 13.83 -4.05
C PRO A 107 12.93 12.49 -4.30
N ALA A 108 13.81 12.05 -3.42
CA ALA A 108 14.50 10.77 -3.56
C ALA A 108 13.53 9.58 -3.67
N PHE A 109 12.49 9.55 -2.83
CA PHE A 109 11.45 8.51 -2.90
C PHE A 109 10.62 8.64 -4.19
N TRP A 110 10.22 9.86 -4.56
CA TRP A 110 9.44 10.10 -5.77
C TRP A 110 10.15 9.60 -7.03
N ARG A 111 11.47 9.82 -7.15
CA ARG A 111 12.25 9.33 -8.29
C ARG A 111 12.17 7.81 -8.43
N VAL A 112 12.31 7.08 -7.32
CA VAL A 112 12.21 5.61 -7.33
C VAL A 112 10.78 5.16 -7.64
N TRP A 113 9.79 5.79 -7.03
CA TRP A 113 8.38 5.47 -7.29
C TRP A 113 8.00 5.70 -8.75
N PHE A 114 8.39 6.83 -9.34
CA PHE A 114 8.14 7.13 -10.74
C PHE A 114 8.83 6.13 -11.67
N ALA A 115 10.08 5.79 -11.42
CA ALA A 115 10.79 4.82 -12.26
C ALA A 115 10.05 3.47 -12.36
N HIS A 116 9.49 2.97 -11.26
CA HIS A 116 8.69 1.74 -11.27
C HIS A 116 7.34 1.94 -11.97
N CYS A 117 6.68 3.06 -11.71
CA CYS A 117 5.39 3.37 -12.35
C CYS A 117 5.52 3.54 -13.86
N GLU A 118 6.60 4.18 -14.34
CA GLU A 118 6.89 4.33 -15.77
C GLU A 118 7.14 2.99 -16.46
N LEU A 119 7.85 2.06 -15.81
CA LEU A 119 8.03 0.71 -16.35
C LEU A 119 6.69 0.00 -16.54
N ILE A 120 5.82 0.05 -15.52
CA ILE A 120 4.48 -0.55 -15.58
C ILE A 120 3.63 0.13 -16.66
N PHE A 121 3.69 1.46 -16.73
CA PHE A 121 2.97 2.23 -17.73
C PHE A 121 3.44 1.90 -19.16
N ASN A 122 4.76 1.78 -19.38
CA ASN A 122 5.31 1.41 -20.67
C ASN A 122 4.88 0.01 -21.10
N ILE A 123 4.89 -0.98 -20.19
CA ILE A 123 4.33 -2.31 -20.47
C ILE A 123 2.85 -2.21 -20.89
N ALA A 124 2.06 -1.42 -20.16
CA ALA A 124 0.65 -1.28 -20.43
C ALA A 124 0.34 -0.61 -21.77
N GLU A 125 1.12 0.41 -22.18
CA GLU A 125 0.78 1.28 -23.31
C GLU A 125 1.54 0.92 -24.61
N THR A 126 2.73 0.33 -24.50
CA THR A 126 3.58 0.12 -25.69
C THR A 126 3.74 -1.34 -26.10
N GLU A 127 3.60 -2.28 -25.18
CA GLU A 127 3.73 -3.69 -25.46
C GLU A 127 2.46 -4.32 -26.01
N LYS A 128 2.64 -5.35 -26.85
CA LYS A 128 1.54 -6.21 -27.32
C LYS A 128 1.64 -7.58 -26.64
N SER A 129 1.73 -7.56 -25.31
CA SER A 129 1.85 -8.76 -24.50
C SER A 129 0.53 -9.09 -23.79
N LYS A 130 0.41 -10.32 -23.28
CA LYS A 130 -0.71 -10.69 -22.42
C LYS A 130 -0.78 -9.76 -21.20
N LEU A 131 0.38 -9.41 -20.62
CA LEU A 131 0.48 -8.52 -19.47
C LEU A 131 -0.06 -7.12 -19.77
N SER A 132 0.20 -6.59 -20.98
CA SER A 132 -0.39 -5.31 -21.43
C SER A 132 -1.93 -5.39 -21.50
N VAL A 133 -2.45 -6.47 -22.03
CA VAL A 133 -3.91 -6.70 -22.08
C VAL A 133 -4.50 -6.76 -20.68
N ASP A 134 -3.88 -7.50 -19.77
CA ASP A 134 -4.32 -7.64 -18.39
C ASP A 134 -4.25 -6.29 -17.62
N LEU A 135 -3.19 -5.49 -17.81
CA LEU A 135 -3.04 -4.14 -17.21
C LEU A 135 -4.14 -3.16 -17.67
N ASN A 136 -4.58 -3.28 -18.89
CA ASN A 136 -5.63 -2.43 -19.46
C ASN A 136 -7.05 -3.00 -19.27
N ALA A 137 -7.19 -4.24 -18.80
CA ALA A 137 -8.47 -4.81 -18.48
C ALA A 137 -9.18 -4.01 -17.40
N THR A 138 -10.47 -3.78 -17.58
CA THR A 138 -11.28 -3.04 -16.60
C THR A 138 -11.77 -3.97 -15.49
N VAL A 139 -11.65 -3.49 -14.25
CA VAL A 139 -12.15 -4.18 -13.06
C VAL A 139 -13.17 -3.30 -12.33
N PRO A 140 -14.12 -3.88 -11.59
CA PRO A 140 -15.08 -3.10 -10.80
C PRO A 140 -14.37 -2.20 -9.77
N HIS A 141 -14.85 -0.97 -9.64
CA HIS A 141 -14.36 -0.01 -8.65
C HIS A 141 -15.48 0.93 -8.21
N ASP A 142 -15.92 0.84 -6.97
CA ASP A 142 -17.07 1.57 -6.42
C ASP A 142 -18.30 1.43 -7.36
N TYR A 143 -18.76 2.56 -7.93
CA TYR A 143 -19.87 2.62 -8.90
C TYR A 143 -19.41 2.70 -10.36
N SER A 144 -18.14 2.42 -10.65
CA SER A 144 -17.51 2.56 -11.96
C SER A 144 -16.62 1.37 -12.28
N GLN A 145 -15.92 1.45 -13.40
CA GLN A 145 -14.85 0.54 -13.77
C GLN A 145 -13.54 1.32 -13.93
N ALA A 146 -12.43 0.71 -13.58
CA ALA A 146 -11.11 1.28 -13.80
C ALA A 146 -10.14 0.23 -14.34
N PRO A 147 -9.13 0.63 -15.15
CA PRO A 147 -8.11 -0.29 -15.63
C PRO A 147 -7.29 -0.86 -14.45
N LEU A 148 -6.92 -2.14 -14.53
CA LEU A 148 -6.15 -2.83 -13.49
C LEU A 148 -4.84 -2.11 -13.16
N LYS A 149 -4.17 -1.50 -14.15
CA LYS A 149 -2.93 -0.73 -13.95
C LYS A 149 -3.03 0.35 -12.87
N VAL A 150 -4.21 0.95 -12.67
CA VAL A 150 -4.43 1.97 -11.63
C VAL A 150 -4.23 1.36 -10.24
N PHE A 151 -4.79 0.18 -10.02
CA PHE A 151 -4.65 -0.55 -8.75
C PHE A 151 -3.26 -1.13 -8.56
N VAL A 152 -2.59 -1.50 -9.64
CA VAL A 152 -1.19 -1.96 -9.60
C VAL A 152 -0.27 -0.83 -9.16
N ILE A 153 -0.39 0.35 -9.77
CA ILE A 153 0.39 1.54 -9.42
C ILE A 153 0.15 1.96 -7.96
N GLU A 154 -1.09 1.84 -7.47
CA GLU A 154 -1.42 2.14 -6.07
C GLU A 154 -0.61 1.29 -5.08
N ARG A 155 -0.23 0.07 -5.44
CA ARG A 155 0.48 -0.87 -4.56
C ARG A 155 2.00 -0.73 -4.58
N ILE A 156 2.54 0.00 -5.54
CA ILE A 156 4.00 0.20 -5.67
C ILE A 156 4.58 0.93 -4.46
N VAL A 157 3.87 1.88 -3.90
CA VAL A 157 4.35 2.57 -2.69
C VAL A 157 4.57 1.58 -1.54
N SER A 158 3.62 0.70 -1.25
CA SER A 158 3.76 -0.30 -0.19
C SER A 158 4.90 -1.29 -0.48
N LEU A 159 5.06 -1.68 -1.73
CA LEU A 159 6.18 -2.51 -2.16
C LEU A 159 7.52 -1.85 -1.83
N LEU A 160 7.74 -0.61 -2.27
CA LEU A 160 8.98 0.12 -2.06
C LEU A 160 9.28 0.34 -0.58
N LEU A 161 8.25 0.64 0.24
CA LEU A 161 8.40 0.80 1.69
C LEU A 161 8.72 -0.52 2.41
N SER A 162 8.41 -1.66 1.79
CA SER A 162 8.70 -2.98 2.35
C SER A 162 10.07 -3.53 1.94
N LEU A 163 10.65 -3.03 0.86
CA LEU A 163 11.94 -3.48 0.33
C LEU A 163 13.13 -2.73 0.92
N ASN A 164 12.93 -1.50 1.35
CA ASN A 164 14.01 -0.62 1.81
C ASN A 164 13.57 0.20 3.01
N ASP A 165 14.52 0.51 3.88
CA ASP A 165 14.29 1.48 4.96
C ASP A 165 14.31 2.92 4.39
N TRP A 166 13.13 3.50 4.28
CA TRP A 166 12.93 4.87 3.81
C TRP A 166 12.76 5.88 4.96
N GLY A 167 12.96 5.48 6.21
CA GLY A 167 12.66 6.35 7.35
C GLY A 167 11.20 6.81 7.35
N VAL A 168 10.28 5.85 7.23
CA VAL A 168 8.84 6.11 7.11
C VAL A 168 8.25 6.57 8.42
N LYS A 169 7.37 7.57 8.37
CA LYS A 169 6.53 7.98 9.50
C LYS A 169 5.05 7.84 9.13
N PRO A 170 4.36 6.82 9.63
CA PRO A 170 2.93 6.69 9.44
C PRO A 170 2.16 7.61 10.40
N TYR A 171 1.13 8.26 9.88
CA TYR A 171 0.13 8.92 10.72
C TYR A 171 -0.67 7.87 11.49
N SER A 172 -0.99 8.14 12.74
CA SER A 172 -1.73 7.21 13.60
C SER A 172 -3.04 6.74 12.96
N VAL A 173 -3.35 5.46 13.16
CA VAL A 173 -4.56 4.82 12.66
C VAL A 173 -5.81 5.57 13.08
N ASN A 174 -6.65 5.91 12.10
CA ASN A 174 -8.00 6.40 12.35
C ASN A 174 -9.01 5.25 12.20
N ILE A 175 -9.62 4.83 13.29
CA ILE A 175 -10.62 3.78 13.32
C ILE A 175 -11.85 4.07 12.43
N ASN A 176 -12.15 5.35 12.18
CA ASN A 176 -13.24 5.75 11.30
C ASN A 176 -12.94 5.48 9.82
N SER A 177 -11.69 5.19 9.48
CA SER A 177 -11.24 4.89 8.13
C SER A 177 -11.23 3.39 7.78
N PHE A 178 -11.88 2.53 8.56
CA PHE A 178 -12.01 1.11 8.23
C PHE A 178 -12.82 0.92 6.93
N ALA A 179 -12.31 0.06 6.03
CA ALA A 179 -13.03 -0.34 4.83
C ALA A 179 -14.30 -1.13 5.19
N LEU A 180 -14.18 -2.04 6.18
CA LEU A 180 -15.26 -2.89 6.66
C LEU A 180 -15.76 -2.39 8.02
N LYS A 181 -16.85 -1.65 8.04
CA LYS A 181 -17.40 -1.02 9.26
C LYS A 181 -17.82 -2.03 10.34
N ASN A 182 -18.21 -3.24 9.96
CA ASN A 182 -18.53 -4.34 10.88
C ASN A 182 -17.32 -4.86 11.66
N LEU A 183 -16.10 -4.49 11.28
CA LEU A 183 -14.88 -4.87 11.99
C LEU A 183 -14.50 -3.90 13.12
N ILE A 184 -15.22 -2.81 13.31
CA ILE A 184 -14.94 -1.81 14.35
C ILE A 184 -15.00 -2.47 15.74
N ASP A 185 -15.95 -3.37 15.98
CA ASP A 185 -16.08 -4.07 17.25
C ASP A 185 -14.98 -5.12 17.49
N ARG A 186 -14.27 -5.52 16.43
CA ARG A 186 -13.13 -6.45 16.48
C ARG A 186 -11.78 -5.74 16.43
N LYS A 187 -11.71 -4.44 16.65
CA LYS A 187 -10.48 -3.65 16.57
C LYS A 187 -9.33 -4.20 17.41
N GLY A 188 -9.62 -4.78 18.58
CA GLY A 188 -8.60 -5.38 19.43
C GLY A 188 -7.86 -6.54 18.75
N GLU A 189 -8.59 -7.41 18.04
CA GLU A 189 -8.00 -8.49 17.26
C GLU A 189 -7.18 -7.93 16.08
N LEU A 190 -7.65 -6.89 15.44
CA LEU A 190 -6.90 -6.24 14.34
C LEU A 190 -5.56 -5.67 14.83
N TYR A 191 -5.52 -5.02 15.99
CA TYR A 191 -4.27 -4.57 16.60
C TYR A 191 -3.32 -5.73 16.92
N ILE A 192 -3.84 -6.85 17.40
CA ILE A 192 -3.04 -8.05 17.67
C ILE A 192 -2.45 -8.58 16.36
N LEU A 193 -3.26 -8.73 15.30
CA LEU A 193 -2.81 -9.23 14.00
C LEU A 193 -1.70 -8.35 13.41
N ASP A 194 -1.88 -7.04 13.43
CA ASP A 194 -0.86 -6.12 12.93
C ASP A 194 0.42 -6.15 13.78
N SER A 195 0.29 -6.20 15.11
CA SER A 195 1.43 -6.32 16.03
C SER A 195 2.24 -7.60 15.81
N LEU A 196 1.60 -8.73 15.49
CA LEU A 196 2.29 -9.97 15.16
C LEU A 196 3.13 -9.83 13.89
N LYS A 197 2.62 -9.15 12.86
CA LYS A 197 3.38 -8.87 11.64
C LYS A 197 4.56 -7.92 11.89
N ILE A 198 4.36 -6.88 12.71
CA ILE A 198 5.43 -5.98 13.13
C ILE A 198 6.49 -6.74 13.92
N ALA A 199 6.10 -7.60 14.87
CA ALA A 199 7.03 -8.42 15.65
C ALA A 199 7.84 -9.38 14.75
N TYR A 200 7.19 -10.02 13.78
CA TYR A 200 7.86 -10.83 12.77
C TYR A 200 8.89 -10.00 11.97
N HIS A 201 8.49 -8.82 11.51
CA HIS A 201 9.37 -7.93 10.73
C HIS A 201 10.62 -7.51 11.53
N LEU A 202 10.47 -7.21 12.81
CA LEU A 202 11.55 -6.74 13.66
C LEU A 202 12.50 -7.86 14.13
N SER A 203 11.96 -9.07 14.36
CA SER A 203 12.73 -10.18 14.96
C SER A 203 13.18 -11.25 13.95
N GLY A 204 12.48 -11.37 12.82
CA GLY A 204 12.62 -12.51 11.91
C GLY A 204 12.04 -13.83 12.45
N ASP A 205 11.43 -13.83 13.65
CA ASP A 205 10.89 -15.02 14.28
C ASP A 205 9.58 -15.46 13.61
N VAL A 206 9.65 -16.59 12.91
CA VAL A 206 8.56 -17.15 12.11
C VAL A 206 7.34 -17.56 12.94
N ASP A 207 7.46 -17.73 14.25
CA ASP A 207 6.34 -18.10 15.09
C ASP A 207 5.33 -16.97 15.23
N TYR A 208 5.76 -15.71 15.17
CA TYR A 208 4.84 -14.57 15.04
C TYR A 208 4.02 -14.64 13.76
N LEU A 209 4.64 -14.99 12.63
CA LEU A 209 3.94 -15.11 11.36
C LEU A 209 2.96 -16.30 11.37
N LYS A 210 3.35 -17.45 11.92
CA LYS A 210 2.44 -18.60 12.09
C LYS A 210 1.23 -18.23 12.92
N LEU A 211 1.44 -17.55 14.06
CA LEU A 211 0.35 -17.12 14.94
C LEU A 211 -0.57 -16.10 14.25
N PHE A 212 -0.02 -15.18 13.48
CA PHE A 212 -0.80 -14.28 12.63
C PHE A 212 -1.69 -15.07 11.65
N LEU A 213 -1.10 -16.01 10.90
CA LEU A 213 -1.82 -16.81 9.89
C LEU A 213 -2.92 -17.67 10.50
N GLU A 214 -2.73 -18.16 11.72
CA GLU A 214 -3.75 -18.91 12.45
C GLU A 214 -4.91 -18.02 12.92
N ARG A 215 -4.59 -16.93 13.62
CA ARG A 215 -5.59 -16.04 14.20
C ARG A 215 -6.46 -15.36 13.16
N ARG A 216 -5.87 -14.93 12.02
CA ARG A 216 -6.62 -14.25 10.95
C ARG A 216 -7.69 -15.12 10.29
N LYS A 217 -7.65 -16.46 10.43
CA LYS A 217 -8.66 -17.37 9.85
C LYS A 217 -10.08 -16.98 10.26
N SER A 218 -10.27 -16.50 11.49
CA SER A 218 -11.56 -16.04 12.01
C SER A 218 -12.16 -14.83 11.26
N PHE A 219 -11.41 -14.19 10.38
CA PHE A 219 -11.87 -13.09 9.53
C PHE A 219 -12.29 -13.54 8.13
N PHE A 220 -11.97 -14.77 7.74
CA PHE A 220 -12.30 -15.35 6.42
C PHE A 220 -13.33 -16.48 6.50
N SER A 221 -13.59 -17.02 7.69
CA SER A 221 -14.69 -17.97 7.92
C SER A 221 -15.98 -17.17 8.00
N TYR A 222 -16.76 -17.22 6.93
CA TYR A 222 -18.17 -16.87 6.96
C TYR A 222 -18.92 -18.15 7.39
N ASP A 223 -19.45 -18.16 8.61
CA ASP A 223 -20.51 -19.07 9.01
C ASP A 223 -21.83 -18.67 8.35
#